data_1f5fa0e5adce3e6cc4e600f805db0810
#
_entry.id   1f5fa0e5adce3e6cc4e600f805db0810
#
_cell.length_a   1.000
_cell.length_b   1.000
_cell.length_c   1.000
_cell.angle_alpha   90.00
_cell.angle_beta   90.00
_cell.angle_gamma   90.00
#
_symmetry.space_group_name_H-M   'P 1'
#
loop_
_entity.id
_entity.type
_entity.pdbx_description
1 polymer ?
#
loop_
_entity_poly.entity_id
_entity_poly.type
_entity_poly.pdbx_seq_one_letter_code
_entity_poly.pdbx_strand_id
1 'polypeptide(L)'
;YVDPDEDTLGRMQQLKLEEQEKKELLQTLKGRENITIDGKKIMLYANIGNSKDLAAVLQNDAGGIGLFRSEFIYLERDTFPTEEEQFQIYRTVAETMAGKPVIIRTLDIGADKKCDYFEMEPEENPAMGCRAIRICLTRPEIFKTQLRALFRASAFGNISIMYPMIISVDELRKIKTIVAEIRQELTEQGVTFGEPKQGIMIETPAAVMMSEELAKEVDFFSIGTNDLTQYTLAIDRQNPKLDAFYDPHHPAVLRMIQMVVENAHK
;
A
#
# COMPACT_ATOMS: atom_id res chain seq x y z
N TYR A 1 -2.35 23.15 22.36
CA TYR A 1 -2.61 23.87 23.62
C TYR A 1 -2.64 25.37 23.35
N VAL A 2 -3.68 26.06 23.81
CA VAL A 2 -3.81 27.52 23.77
C VAL A 2 -3.56 27.98 25.20
N ASP A 3 -2.66 28.96 25.40
CA ASP A 3 -2.22 29.48 26.74
C ASP A 3 -1.83 28.34 27.72
N PRO A 4 -0.79 27.55 27.43
CA PRO A 4 -0.35 26.50 28.34
C PRO A 4 0.26 27.10 29.62
N ASP A 5 0.01 26.45 30.75
CA ASP A 5 0.71 26.77 32.00
C ASP A 5 2.21 26.42 31.93
N GLU A 6 3.00 26.92 32.91
CA GLU A 6 4.46 26.72 32.93
C GLU A 6 4.86 25.24 32.98
N ASP A 7 4.09 24.39 33.69
CA ASP A 7 4.35 22.96 33.79
C ASP A 7 4.11 22.26 32.44
N THR A 8 3.03 22.62 31.76
CA THR A 8 2.72 22.11 30.42
C THR A 8 3.79 22.56 29.40
N LEU A 9 4.23 23.81 29.49
CA LEU A 9 5.26 24.37 28.62
C LEU A 9 6.59 23.65 28.83
N GLY A 10 7.01 23.45 30.10
CA GLY A 10 8.21 22.69 30.45
C GLY A 10 8.18 21.25 29.93
N ARG A 11 7.04 20.56 30.13
CA ARG A 11 6.85 19.19 29.59
C ARG A 11 6.92 19.14 28.07
N MET A 12 6.32 20.11 27.36
CA MET A 12 6.37 20.15 25.89
C MET A 12 7.77 20.48 25.36
N GLN A 13 8.51 21.34 26.07
CA GLN A 13 9.92 21.63 25.72
C GLN A 13 10.80 20.38 25.90
N GLN A 14 10.62 19.64 26.98
CA GLN A 14 11.32 18.38 27.21
C GLN A 14 11.02 17.34 26.13
N LEU A 15 9.75 17.13 25.81
CA LEU A 15 9.34 16.22 24.74
C LEU A 15 9.94 16.62 23.39
N LYS A 16 9.98 17.93 23.10
CA LYS A 16 10.59 18.43 21.86
C LYS A 16 12.09 18.16 21.81
N LEU A 17 12.79 18.29 22.94
CA LEU A 17 14.23 17.99 23.03
C LEU A 17 14.47 16.49 22.81
N GLU A 18 13.74 15.63 23.48
CA GLU A 18 13.83 14.17 23.31
C GLU A 18 13.54 13.73 21.88
N GLU A 19 12.54 14.34 21.24
CA GLU A 19 12.22 14.07 19.84
C GLU A 19 13.35 14.52 18.91
N GLN A 20 13.96 15.65 19.19
CA GLN A 20 15.11 16.16 18.40
C GLN A 20 16.33 15.27 18.57
N GLU A 21 16.69 14.87 19.79
CA GLU A 21 17.79 13.95 20.06
C GLU A 21 17.58 12.61 19.38
N LYS A 22 16.35 12.08 19.43
CA LYS A 22 15.97 10.85 18.72
C LYS A 22 16.12 11.01 17.21
N LYS A 23 15.71 12.14 16.66
CA LYS A 23 15.85 12.43 15.23
C LYS A 23 17.32 12.51 14.81
N GLU A 24 18.15 13.16 15.59
CA GLU A 24 19.60 13.26 15.36
C GLU A 24 20.26 11.88 15.44
N LEU A 25 19.91 11.07 16.44
CA LEU A 25 20.37 9.69 16.55
C LEU A 25 20.00 8.87 15.31
N LEU A 26 18.75 8.97 14.84
CA LEU A 26 18.30 8.27 13.63
C LEU A 26 19.07 8.71 12.38
N GLN A 27 19.46 9.99 12.27
CA GLN A 27 20.26 10.46 11.16
C GLN A 27 21.68 9.83 11.14
N THR A 28 22.23 9.43 12.29
CA THR A 28 23.53 8.73 12.35
C THR A 28 23.47 7.31 11.76
N LEU A 29 22.26 6.75 11.61
CA LEU A 29 22.04 5.43 11.03
C LEU A 29 21.93 5.47 9.50
N LYS A 30 21.80 6.67 8.91
CA LYS A 30 21.69 6.85 7.47
C LYS A 30 22.94 6.30 6.75
N GLY A 31 22.71 5.59 5.65
CA GLY A 31 23.78 4.96 4.87
C GLY A 31 24.36 3.69 5.49
N ARG A 32 23.90 3.26 6.66
CA ARG A 32 24.29 1.97 7.24
C ARG A 32 23.46 0.85 6.64
N GLU A 33 24.07 -0.34 6.52
CA GLU A 33 23.33 -1.52 6.13
C GLU A 33 22.34 -1.94 7.24
N ASN A 34 21.12 -2.27 6.84
CA ASN A 34 20.10 -2.80 7.75
C ASN A 34 20.30 -4.30 7.91
N ILE A 35 20.95 -4.69 9.00
CA ILE A 35 21.31 -6.07 9.28
C ILE A 35 20.69 -6.48 10.63
N THR A 36 20.00 -7.62 10.64
CA THR A 36 19.45 -8.21 11.87
C THR A 36 20.56 -8.75 12.76
N ILE A 37 20.27 -9.04 14.03
CA ILE A 37 21.23 -9.57 15.01
C ILE A 37 21.87 -10.89 14.53
N ASP A 38 21.11 -11.70 13.78
CA ASP A 38 21.58 -12.95 13.16
C ASP A 38 22.30 -12.76 11.81
N GLY A 39 22.60 -11.50 11.44
CA GLY A 39 23.40 -11.15 10.26
C GLY A 39 22.63 -11.08 8.93
N LYS A 40 21.29 -11.17 8.95
CA LYS A 40 20.47 -11.13 7.75
C LYS A 40 20.24 -9.68 7.29
N LYS A 41 20.59 -9.37 6.05
CA LYS A 41 20.34 -8.07 5.44
C LYS A 41 18.87 -7.91 5.09
N ILE A 42 18.27 -6.81 5.54
CA ILE A 42 16.87 -6.46 5.29
C ILE A 42 16.82 -5.15 4.50
N MET A 43 16.02 -5.12 3.44
CA MET A 43 15.77 -3.89 2.68
C MET A 43 14.63 -3.10 3.33
N LEU A 44 14.88 -1.82 3.63
CA LEU A 44 13.86 -0.92 4.18
C LEU A 44 13.32 -0.03 3.07
N TYR A 45 12.01 -0.06 2.88
CA TYR A 45 11.29 0.75 1.92
C TYR A 45 10.35 1.72 2.62
N ALA A 46 10.10 2.87 1.97
CA ALA A 46 9.17 3.87 2.47
C ALA A 46 7.71 3.52 2.13
N ASN A 47 6.80 3.98 2.99
CA ASN A 47 5.37 4.06 2.69
C ASN A 47 5.01 5.53 2.47
N ILE A 48 4.38 5.84 1.33
CA ILE A 48 3.98 7.20 0.98
C ILE A 48 2.52 7.26 0.53
N GLY A 49 1.90 8.44 0.67
CA GLY A 49 0.54 8.72 0.23
C GLY A 49 0.47 9.61 -1.01
N ASN A 50 1.50 10.43 -1.22
CA ASN A 50 1.54 11.37 -2.35
C ASN A 50 2.99 11.68 -2.77
N SER A 51 3.13 12.40 -3.89
CA SER A 51 4.45 12.77 -4.43
C SER A 51 5.22 13.78 -3.56
N LYS A 52 4.56 14.50 -2.64
CA LYS A 52 5.23 15.44 -1.72
C LYS A 52 6.12 14.71 -0.71
N ASP A 53 5.83 13.44 -0.44
CA ASP A 53 6.61 12.60 0.47
C ASP A 53 7.97 12.18 -0.12
N LEU A 54 8.18 12.32 -1.44
CA LEU A 54 9.40 11.88 -2.14
C LEU A 54 10.67 12.55 -1.60
N ALA A 55 10.59 13.82 -1.24
CA ALA A 55 11.73 14.52 -0.65
C ALA A 55 12.20 13.85 0.65
N ALA A 56 11.26 13.46 1.51
CA ALA A 56 11.57 12.74 2.75
C ALA A 56 12.10 11.32 2.48
N VAL A 57 11.57 10.63 1.48
CA VAL A 57 12.05 9.30 1.05
C VAL A 57 13.52 9.35 0.65
N LEU A 58 13.89 10.31 -0.21
CA LEU A 58 15.27 10.50 -0.66
C LEU A 58 16.18 10.98 0.48
N GLN A 59 15.70 11.92 1.30
CA GLN A 59 16.44 12.45 2.44
C GLN A 59 16.80 11.37 3.46
N ASN A 60 15.93 10.36 3.65
CA ASN A 60 16.16 9.28 4.60
C ASN A 60 16.76 8.01 3.95
N ASP A 61 17.23 8.11 2.71
CA ASP A 61 17.92 7.03 1.98
C ASP A 61 17.14 5.70 1.95
N ALA A 62 15.84 5.77 1.71
CA ALA A 62 15.03 4.57 1.56
C ALA A 62 15.48 3.74 0.35
N GLY A 63 15.51 2.42 0.50
CA GLY A 63 15.88 1.49 -0.56
C GLY A 63 14.91 1.46 -1.74
N GLY A 64 13.69 1.98 -1.53
CA GLY A 64 12.62 2.06 -2.51
C GLY A 64 11.32 2.52 -1.85
N ILE A 65 10.22 2.44 -2.58
CA ILE A 65 8.87 2.64 -2.08
C ILE A 65 8.20 1.27 -2.01
N GLY A 66 7.96 0.77 -0.79
CA GLY A 66 7.30 -0.50 -0.55
C GLY A 66 5.78 -0.42 -0.64
N LEU A 67 5.24 0.79 -0.43
CA LEU A 67 3.82 1.05 -0.58
C LEU A 67 3.57 2.51 -0.97
N PHE A 68 3.13 2.72 -2.20
CA PHE A 68 2.46 3.95 -2.60
C PHE A 68 0.96 3.74 -2.47
N ARG A 69 0.32 4.49 -1.57
CA ARG A 69 -1.11 4.42 -1.31
C ARG A 69 -1.86 5.30 -2.29
N SER A 70 -2.28 4.72 -3.41
CA SER A 70 -2.91 5.48 -4.50
C SER A 70 -4.28 6.07 -4.16
N GLU A 71 -4.93 5.61 -3.08
CA GLU A 71 -6.21 6.15 -2.64
C GLU A 71 -6.15 7.65 -2.33
N PHE A 72 -5.01 8.20 -1.92
CA PHE A 72 -4.87 9.64 -1.68
C PHE A 72 -5.05 10.48 -2.95
N ILE A 73 -4.79 9.92 -4.14
CA ILE A 73 -5.05 10.61 -5.40
C ILE A 73 -6.56 10.84 -5.59
N TYR A 74 -7.38 9.97 -5.03
CA TYR A 74 -8.84 10.05 -5.11
C TYR A 74 -9.43 10.88 -3.97
N LEU A 75 -8.87 10.78 -2.74
CA LEU A 75 -9.40 11.45 -1.56
C LEU A 75 -9.25 12.98 -1.56
N GLU A 76 -8.28 13.52 -2.29
CA GLU A 76 -8.00 14.96 -2.37
C GLU A 76 -8.81 15.67 -3.48
N ARG A 77 -9.91 15.07 -3.98
CA ARG A 77 -10.65 15.52 -5.15
C ARG A 77 -12.16 15.40 -4.99
N ASP A 78 -12.88 16.11 -5.86
CA ASP A 78 -14.34 16.06 -5.96
C ASP A 78 -14.82 15.22 -7.17
N THR A 79 -13.90 14.71 -7.99
CA THR A 79 -14.19 13.91 -9.19
C THR A 79 -13.13 12.81 -9.37
N PHE A 80 -13.49 11.76 -10.13
CA PHE A 80 -12.51 10.71 -10.46
C PHE A 80 -11.30 11.30 -11.19
N PRO A 81 -10.07 10.93 -10.76
CA PRO A 81 -8.86 11.33 -11.47
C PRO A 81 -8.83 10.69 -12.86
N THR A 82 -8.50 11.47 -13.86
CA THR A 82 -8.31 10.98 -15.23
C THR A 82 -7.09 10.07 -15.35
N GLU A 83 -7.01 9.29 -16.44
CA GLU A 83 -5.83 8.49 -16.76
C GLU A 83 -4.55 9.35 -16.81
N GLU A 84 -4.63 10.52 -17.44
CA GLU A 84 -3.47 11.40 -17.60
C GLU A 84 -2.98 11.98 -16.27
N GLU A 85 -3.89 12.42 -15.40
CA GLU A 85 -3.52 12.92 -14.08
C GLU A 85 -2.84 11.83 -13.22
N GLN A 86 -3.38 10.61 -13.22
CA GLN A 86 -2.78 9.49 -12.52
C GLN A 86 -1.42 9.12 -13.12
N PHE A 87 -1.32 9.07 -14.46
CA PHE A 87 -0.08 8.80 -15.16
C PHE A 87 1.03 9.78 -14.78
N GLN A 88 0.75 11.08 -14.77
CA GLN A 88 1.73 12.10 -14.41
C GLN A 88 2.25 11.92 -12.97
N ILE A 89 1.37 11.58 -12.04
CA ILE A 89 1.76 11.32 -10.64
C ILE A 89 2.68 10.09 -10.57
N TYR A 90 2.27 8.96 -11.15
CA TYR A 90 3.04 7.71 -11.09
C TYR A 90 4.37 7.83 -11.83
N ARG A 91 4.39 8.51 -12.98
CA ARG A 91 5.61 8.81 -13.73
C ARG A 91 6.57 9.65 -12.92
N THR A 92 6.11 10.73 -12.29
CA THR A 92 6.94 11.58 -11.43
C THR A 92 7.59 10.78 -10.31
N VAL A 93 6.84 9.88 -9.69
CA VAL A 93 7.37 8.99 -8.63
C VAL A 93 8.43 8.05 -9.20
N ALA A 94 8.16 7.40 -10.33
CA ALA A 94 9.06 6.45 -10.96
C ALA A 94 10.39 7.10 -11.38
N GLU A 95 10.33 8.25 -12.04
CA GLU A 95 11.51 9.02 -12.47
C GLU A 95 12.32 9.52 -11.28
N THR A 96 11.65 10.05 -10.23
CA THR A 96 12.32 10.57 -9.02
C THR A 96 13.05 9.46 -8.25
N MET A 97 12.51 8.24 -8.23
CA MET A 97 13.15 7.10 -7.57
C MET A 97 14.34 6.52 -8.35
N ALA A 98 14.60 6.97 -9.57
CA ALA A 98 15.81 6.69 -10.35
C ALA A 98 16.18 5.20 -10.40
N GLY A 99 15.22 4.34 -10.73
CA GLY A 99 15.37 2.88 -10.84
C GLY A 99 15.21 2.10 -9.54
N LYS A 100 15.14 2.75 -8.38
CA LYS A 100 14.76 2.07 -7.13
C LYS A 100 13.32 1.52 -7.25
N PRO A 101 12.99 0.39 -6.60
CA PRO A 101 11.66 -0.20 -6.67
C PRO A 101 10.55 0.74 -6.16
N VAL A 102 9.43 0.77 -6.86
CA VAL A 102 8.22 1.50 -6.49
C VAL A 102 7.03 0.55 -6.60
N ILE A 103 6.49 0.14 -5.47
CA ILE A 103 5.29 -0.70 -5.42
C ILE A 103 4.07 0.20 -5.24
N ILE A 104 3.18 0.22 -6.22
CA ILE A 104 1.97 1.03 -6.21
C ILE A 104 0.78 0.11 -5.96
N ARG A 105 0.08 0.34 -4.85
CA ARG A 105 -1.16 -0.35 -4.54
C ARG A 105 -2.29 0.29 -5.34
N THR A 106 -3.09 -0.53 -6.02
CA THR A 106 -4.32 -0.06 -6.65
C THR A 106 -5.31 0.45 -5.61
N LEU A 107 -6.37 1.08 -6.07
CA LEU A 107 -7.39 1.71 -5.23
C LEU A 107 -7.76 0.86 -4.00
N ASP A 108 -7.62 1.46 -2.80
CA ASP A 108 -8.06 0.89 -1.53
C ASP A 108 -8.92 1.90 -0.76
N ILE A 109 -10.10 2.19 -1.33
CA ILE A 109 -11.15 3.00 -0.72
C ILE A 109 -12.29 2.06 -0.30
N GLY A 110 -12.96 2.43 0.78
CA GLY A 110 -14.15 1.79 1.30
C GLY A 110 -15.08 2.84 1.91
N ALA A 111 -16.26 2.45 2.39
CA ALA A 111 -17.25 3.36 2.98
C ALA A 111 -16.76 4.05 4.27
N ASP A 112 -15.64 3.63 4.83
CA ASP A 112 -14.92 4.28 5.93
C ASP A 112 -14.19 5.56 5.51
N LYS A 113 -13.91 5.72 4.20
CA LYS A 113 -13.26 6.89 3.61
C LYS A 113 -14.27 7.65 2.77
N LYS A 114 -14.77 8.77 3.26
CA LYS A 114 -15.77 9.58 2.55
C LYS A 114 -15.20 10.16 1.26
N CYS A 115 -15.77 9.70 0.17
CA CYS A 115 -15.53 10.20 -1.17
C CYS A 115 -16.91 10.29 -1.83
N ASP A 116 -17.59 11.44 -1.71
CA ASP A 116 -19.00 11.60 -2.10
C ASP A 116 -19.27 11.22 -3.55
N TYR A 117 -18.32 11.51 -4.44
CA TYR A 117 -18.45 11.18 -5.87
C TYR A 117 -18.32 9.68 -6.22
N PHE A 118 -17.96 8.83 -5.24
CA PHE A 118 -18.06 7.37 -5.41
C PHE A 118 -19.50 6.88 -5.27
N GLU A 119 -20.38 7.68 -4.67
CA GLU A 119 -21.79 7.35 -4.46
C GLU A 119 -21.98 5.97 -3.78
N MET A 120 -21.12 5.71 -2.78
CA MET A 120 -21.19 4.44 -2.04
C MET A 120 -22.27 4.53 -0.97
N GLU A 121 -23.13 3.52 -0.94
CA GLU A 121 -24.12 3.38 0.12
C GLU A 121 -23.44 3.16 1.49
N PRO A 122 -24.00 3.71 2.56
CA PRO A 122 -23.51 3.43 3.90
C PRO A 122 -23.59 1.94 4.23
N GLU A 123 -22.53 1.40 4.80
CA GLU A 123 -22.46 -0.01 5.22
C GLU A 123 -22.31 -0.10 6.75
N GLU A 124 -22.93 -1.11 7.36
CA GLU A 124 -22.81 -1.32 8.82
C GLU A 124 -21.38 -1.73 9.22
N ASN A 125 -20.68 -2.46 8.34
CA ASN A 125 -19.32 -2.92 8.56
C ASN A 125 -18.42 -2.58 7.36
N PRO A 126 -18.02 -1.30 7.18
CA PRO A 126 -17.30 -0.83 5.99
C PRO A 126 -16.00 -1.57 5.72
N ALA A 127 -15.29 -2.00 6.77
CA ALA A 127 -14.05 -2.75 6.64
C ALA A 127 -14.25 -4.12 5.97
N MET A 128 -15.44 -4.71 6.08
CA MET A 128 -15.82 -5.98 5.47
C MET A 128 -16.73 -5.83 4.24
N GLY A 129 -17.02 -4.61 3.86
CA GLY A 129 -17.97 -4.26 2.80
C GLY A 129 -17.37 -4.18 1.40
N CYS A 130 -18.01 -3.38 0.55
CA CYS A 130 -17.55 -3.11 -0.81
C CYS A 130 -16.40 -2.12 -0.78
N ARG A 131 -15.16 -2.63 -0.79
CA ARG A 131 -13.93 -1.83 -0.75
C ARG A 131 -12.85 -2.39 -1.67
N ALA A 132 -11.88 -1.58 -1.99
CA ALA A 132 -10.65 -1.97 -2.66
C ALA A 132 -10.91 -2.73 -3.98
N ILE A 133 -10.36 -3.93 -4.12
CA ILE A 133 -10.52 -4.74 -5.35
C ILE A 133 -11.99 -5.05 -5.65
N ARG A 134 -12.87 -5.10 -4.65
CA ARG A 134 -14.30 -5.35 -4.86
C ARG A 134 -14.93 -4.20 -5.65
N ILE A 135 -14.59 -2.95 -5.31
CA ILE A 135 -14.99 -1.77 -6.11
C ILE A 135 -14.40 -1.88 -7.51
N CYS A 136 -13.12 -2.19 -7.63
CA CYS A 136 -12.42 -2.29 -8.91
C CYS A 136 -13.06 -3.33 -9.86
N LEU A 137 -13.52 -4.46 -9.33
CA LEU A 137 -14.15 -5.52 -10.12
C LEU A 137 -15.64 -5.27 -10.43
N THR A 138 -16.33 -4.48 -9.60
CA THR A 138 -17.73 -4.09 -9.84
C THR A 138 -17.87 -2.83 -10.68
N ARG A 139 -16.85 -1.99 -10.68
CA ARG A 139 -16.75 -0.73 -11.45
C ARG A 139 -15.46 -0.73 -12.30
N PRO A 140 -15.39 -1.58 -13.32
CA PRO A 140 -14.16 -1.81 -14.10
C PRO A 140 -13.65 -0.57 -14.83
N GLU A 141 -14.49 0.43 -15.11
CA GLU A 141 -14.09 1.69 -15.71
C GLU A 141 -13.10 2.48 -14.85
N ILE A 142 -13.28 2.47 -13.52
CA ILE A 142 -12.35 3.12 -12.57
C ILE A 142 -11.03 2.36 -12.57
N PHE A 143 -11.12 1.04 -12.51
CA PHE A 143 -9.95 0.17 -12.43
C PHE A 143 -9.12 0.19 -13.72
N LYS A 144 -9.77 0.13 -14.89
CA LYS A 144 -9.09 0.26 -16.20
C LYS A 144 -8.35 1.59 -16.33
N THR A 145 -8.98 2.70 -15.93
CA THR A 145 -8.34 4.02 -15.94
C THR A 145 -7.05 4.02 -15.09
N GLN A 146 -7.10 3.47 -13.89
CA GLN A 146 -5.92 3.38 -13.03
C GLN A 146 -4.83 2.47 -13.61
N LEU A 147 -5.20 1.29 -14.06
CA LEU A 147 -4.25 0.33 -14.61
C LEU A 147 -3.58 0.86 -15.88
N ARG A 148 -4.31 1.51 -16.79
CA ARG A 148 -3.73 2.14 -17.98
C ARG A 148 -2.66 3.16 -17.59
N ALA A 149 -2.95 4.02 -16.60
CA ALA A 149 -1.98 4.99 -16.08
C ALA A 149 -0.73 4.32 -15.48
N LEU A 150 -0.92 3.23 -14.74
CA LEU A 150 0.18 2.45 -14.12
C LEU A 150 1.07 1.76 -15.18
N PHE A 151 0.46 1.12 -16.20
CA PHE A 151 1.20 0.51 -17.28
C PHE A 151 2.00 1.55 -18.09
N ARG A 152 1.41 2.69 -18.42
CA ARG A 152 2.11 3.80 -19.08
C ARG A 152 3.29 4.29 -18.24
N ALA A 153 3.08 4.50 -16.95
CA ALA A 153 4.10 5.01 -16.04
C ALA A 153 5.26 4.01 -15.84
N SER A 154 5.01 2.71 -15.96
CA SER A 154 6.04 1.68 -15.80
C SER A 154 7.13 1.70 -16.89
N ALA A 155 6.90 2.41 -18.00
CA ALA A 155 7.94 2.67 -18.99
C ALA A 155 9.04 3.64 -18.50
N PHE A 156 8.79 4.37 -17.38
CA PHE A 156 9.66 5.43 -16.88
C PHE A 156 10.42 5.06 -15.59
N GLY A 157 10.26 3.84 -15.09
CA GLY A 157 10.97 3.38 -13.90
C GLY A 157 10.54 2.00 -13.42
N ASN A 158 11.09 1.57 -12.30
CA ASN A 158 10.87 0.23 -11.75
C ASN A 158 9.57 0.18 -10.93
N ILE A 159 8.43 0.22 -11.61
CA ILE A 159 7.09 0.11 -11.01
C ILE A 159 6.68 -1.35 -10.88
N SER A 160 6.07 -1.68 -9.75
CA SER A 160 5.30 -2.90 -9.51
C SER A 160 3.88 -2.53 -9.10
N ILE A 161 2.90 -3.31 -9.56
CA ILE A 161 1.47 -3.12 -9.23
C ILE A 161 1.07 -4.12 -8.16
N MET A 162 0.37 -3.66 -7.13
CA MET A 162 -0.09 -4.48 -6.02
C MET A 162 -1.60 -4.36 -5.84
N TYR A 163 -2.29 -5.51 -5.80
CA TYR A 163 -3.75 -5.57 -5.63
C TYR A 163 -4.11 -5.86 -4.18
N PRO A 164 -4.89 -4.96 -3.51
CA PRO A 164 -5.32 -5.14 -2.12
C PRO A 164 -6.55 -6.04 -1.99
N MET A 165 -6.82 -6.53 -0.79
CA MET A 165 -8.05 -7.21 -0.38
C MET A 165 -8.43 -8.45 -1.18
N ILE A 166 -7.45 -9.16 -1.74
CA ILE A 166 -7.65 -10.41 -2.47
C ILE A 166 -8.08 -11.52 -1.51
N ILE A 167 -9.04 -12.35 -1.94
CA ILE A 167 -9.52 -13.51 -1.18
C ILE A 167 -9.52 -14.81 -1.99
N SER A 168 -9.35 -14.74 -3.31
CA SER A 168 -9.45 -15.93 -4.18
C SER A 168 -8.58 -15.83 -5.44
N VAL A 169 -8.27 -16.99 -6.03
CA VAL A 169 -7.62 -17.10 -7.33
C VAL A 169 -8.54 -16.56 -8.45
N ASP A 170 -9.84 -16.71 -8.30
CA ASP A 170 -10.80 -16.24 -9.33
C ASP A 170 -10.81 -14.72 -9.46
N GLU A 171 -10.59 -13.99 -8.35
CA GLU A 171 -10.40 -12.53 -8.41
C GLU A 171 -9.14 -12.19 -9.21
N LEU A 172 -8.02 -12.88 -9.00
CA LEU A 172 -6.80 -12.68 -9.77
C LEU A 172 -6.99 -12.98 -11.27
N ARG A 173 -7.73 -14.01 -11.61
CA ARG A 173 -8.02 -14.35 -13.01
C ARG A 173 -8.83 -13.26 -13.69
N LYS A 174 -9.82 -12.67 -12.99
CA LYS A 174 -10.56 -11.50 -13.48
C LYS A 174 -9.65 -10.29 -13.68
N ILE A 175 -8.76 -10.02 -12.73
CA ILE A 175 -7.78 -8.94 -12.85
C ILE A 175 -6.87 -9.17 -14.08
N LYS A 176 -6.34 -10.37 -14.25
CA LYS A 176 -5.49 -10.73 -15.41
C LYS A 176 -6.21 -10.56 -16.74
N THR A 177 -7.50 -10.85 -16.79
CA THR A 177 -8.33 -10.61 -18.00
C THR A 177 -8.39 -9.11 -18.30
N ILE A 178 -8.69 -8.27 -17.31
CA ILE A 178 -8.72 -6.81 -17.48
C ILE A 178 -7.33 -6.27 -17.89
N VAL A 179 -6.27 -6.78 -17.29
CA VAL A 179 -4.89 -6.42 -17.64
C VAL A 179 -4.56 -6.77 -19.10
N ALA A 180 -4.97 -7.96 -19.56
CA ALA A 180 -4.76 -8.38 -20.94
C ALA A 180 -5.49 -7.46 -21.94
N GLU A 181 -6.73 -7.10 -21.64
CA GLU A 181 -7.51 -6.14 -22.43
C GLU A 181 -6.80 -4.78 -22.52
N ILE A 182 -6.34 -4.25 -21.39
CA ILE A 182 -5.63 -2.95 -21.32
C ILE A 182 -4.33 -2.98 -22.13
N ARG A 183 -3.55 -4.04 -22.02
CA ARG A 183 -2.30 -4.18 -22.78
C ARG A 183 -2.56 -4.25 -24.28
N GLN A 184 -3.62 -4.93 -24.69
CA GLN A 184 -4.06 -4.95 -26.08
C GLN A 184 -4.46 -3.55 -26.55
N GLU A 185 -5.33 -2.86 -25.80
CA GLU A 185 -5.76 -1.49 -26.12
C GLU A 185 -4.58 -0.51 -26.25
N LEU A 186 -3.63 -0.52 -25.28
CA LEU A 186 -2.45 0.34 -25.33
C LEU A 186 -1.57 0.04 -26.54
N THR A 187 -1.42 -1.25 -26.90
CA THR A 187 -0.66 -1.68 -28.08
C THR A 187 -1.32 -1.20 -29.36
N GLU A 188 -2.62 -1.38 -29.52
CA GLU A 188 -3.40 -0.94 -30.68
C GLU A 188 -3.37 0.60 -30.85
N GLN A 189 -3.31 1.33 -29.75
CA GLN A 189 -3.19 2.79 -29.74
C GLN A 189 -1.76 3.31 -29.95
N GLY A 190 -0.76 2.41 -30.03
CA GLY A 190 0.66 2.78 -30.16
C GLY A 190 1.21 3.51 -28.92
N VAL A 191 0.61 3.29 -27.74
CA VAL A 191 1.05 3.91 -26.48
C VAL A 191 2.18 3.10 -25.88
N THR A 192 3.27 3.74 -25.54
CA THR A 192 4.41 3.09 -24.86
C THR A 192 4.07 2.75 -23.43
N PHE A 193 4.34 1.51 -23.01
CA PHE A 193 4.20 1.02 -21.65
C PHE A 193 5.28 -0.02 -21.33
N GLY A 194 5.52 -0.28 -20.04
CA GLY A 194 6.47 -1.27 -19.58
C GLY A 194 5.79 -2.58 -19.14
N GLU A 195 6.58 -3.46 -18.53
CA GLU A 195 6.13 -4.75 -17.99
C GLU A 195 6.26 -4.74 -16.46
N PRO A 196 5.34 -4.09 -15.73
CA PRO A 196 5.41 -4.02 -14.29
C PRO A 196 5.14 -5.40 -13.68
N LYS A 197 5.92 -5.77 -12.65
CA LYS A 197 5.58 -6.93 -11.82
C LYS A 197 4.22 -6.72 -11.18
N GLN A 198 3.46 -7.81 -11.05
CA GLN A 198 2.13 -7.78 -10.47
C GLN A 198 2.07 -8.68 -9.23
N GLY A 199 1.73 -8.09 -8.11
CA GLY A 199 1.61 -8.79 -6.84
C GLY A 199 0.32 -8.49 -6.12
N ILE A 200 0.15 -9.11 -4.96
CA ILE A 200 -1.02 -8.92 -4.11
C ILE A 200 -0.63 -8.60 -2.68
N MET A 201 -1.55 -7.95 -1.99
CA MET A 201 -1.45 -7.80 -0.54
C MET A 201 -2.18 -8.96 0.13
N ILE A 202 -1.43 -9.73 0.92
CA ILE A 202 -1.98 -10.77 1.79
C ILE A 202 -2.38 -10.10 3.09
N GLU A 203 -3.67 -9.86 3.25
CA GLU A 203 -4.21 -9.09 4.38
C GLU A 203 -5.56 -9.61 4.87
N THR A 204 -6.05 -10.68 4.25
CA THR A 204 -7.24 -11.41 4.69
C THR A 204 -6.86 -12.85 5.10
N PRO A 205 -7.52 -13.43 6.10
CA PRO A 205 -7.31 -14.83 6.45
C PRO A 205 -7.54 -15.79 5.28
N ALA A 206 -8.49 -15.47 4.39
CA ALA A 206 -8.74 -16.26 3.18
C ALA A 206 -7.52 -16.27 2.25
N ALA A 207 -6.87 -15.12 2.01
CA ALA A 207 -5.65 -15.05 1.19
C ALA A 207 -4.50 -15.84 1.81
N VAL A 208 -4.38 -15.85 3.14
CA VAL A 208 -3.37 -16.67 3.84
C VAL A 208 -3.59 -18.15 3.55
N MET A 209 -4.82 -18.64 3.71
CA MET A 209 -5.16 -20.05 3.47
C MET A 209 -4.98 -20.47 2.02
N MET A 210 -5.16 -19.53 1.07
CA MET A 210 -5.01 -19.76 -0.37
C MET A 210 -3.62 -19.33 -0.90
N SER A 211 -2.66 -19.05 -0.01
CA SER A 211 -1.38 -18.44 -0.40
C SER A 211 -0.53 -19.32 -1.32
N GLU A 212 -0.64 -20.64 -1.23
CA GLU A 212 0.08 -21.56 -2.12
C GLU A 212 -0.44 -21.49 -3.57
N GLU A 213 -1.75 -21.40 -3.75
CA GLU A 213 -2.38 -21.26 -5.07
C GLU A 213 -2.17 -19.86 -5.64
N LEU A 214 -2.30 -18.84 -4.78
CA LEU A 214 -2.10 -17.45 -5.15
C LEU A 214 -0.66 -17.16 -5.57
N ALA A 215 0.34 -17.81 -4.94
CA ALA A 215 1.76 -17.65 -5.27
C ALA A 215 2.09 -18.06 -6.72
N LYS A 216 1.34 -19.01 -7.28
CA LYS A 216 1.50 -19.45 -8.68
C LYS A 216 0.98 -18.45 -9.70
N GLU A 217 0.23 -17.46 -9.25
CA GLU A 217 -0.48 -16.52 -10.10
C GLU A 217 0.13 -15.11 -10.11
N VAL A 218 1.09 -14.80 -9.23
CA VAL A 218 1.65 -13.45 -9.07
C VAL A 218 3.16 -13.46 -8.92
N ASP A 219 3.79 -12.29 -9.12
CA ASP A 219 5.24 -12.13 -9.05
C ASP A 219 5.75 -11.93 -7.61
N PHE A 220 4.90 -11.44 -6.70
CA PHE A 220 5.28 -11.18 -5.31
C PHE A 220 4.07 -11.07 -4.39
N PHE A 221 4.31 -11.25 -3.10
CA PHE A 221 3.40 -10.94 -2.02
C PHE A 221 3.90 -9.74 -1.22
N SER A 222 2.96 -8.93 -0.74
CA SER A 222 3.13 -7.99 0.35
C SER A 222 2.20 -8.40 1.49
N ILE A 223 2.65 -8.36 2.73
CA ILE A 223 1.81 -8.76 3.86
C ILE A 223 1.26 -7.50 4.53
N GLY A 224 -0.05 -7.28 4.44
CA GLY A 224 -0.77 -6.18 5.08
C GLY A 224 -1.08 -6.52 6.54
N THR A 225 -0.07 -6.44 7.43
CA THR A 225 -0.17 -6.92 8.81
C THR A 225 -1.27 -6.26 9.62
N ASN A 226 -1.59 -4.99 9.37
CA ASN A 226 -2.63 -4.28 10.09
C ASN A 226 -4.02 -4.86 9.82
N ASP A 227 -4.38 -5.00 8.54
CA ASP A 227 -5.67 -5.56 8.14
C ASP A 227 -5.72 -7.07 8.44
N LEU A 228 -4.61 -7.80 8.25
CA LEU A 228 -4.53 -9.21 8.63
C LEU A 228 -4.80 -9.41 10.13
N THR A 229 -4.22 -8.56 10.99
CA THR A 229 -4.47 -8.61 12.44
C THR A 229 -5.94 -8.29 12.74
N GLN A 230 -6.47 -7.22 12.16
CA GLN A 230 -7.86 -6.81 12.33
C GLN A 230 -8.84 -7.94 11.99
N TYR A 231 -8.70 -8.56 10.83
CA TYR A 231 -9.60 -9.63 10.39
C TYR A 231 -9.39 -10.95 11.14
N THR A 232 -8.14 -11.28 11.50
CA THR A 232 -7.84 -12.50 12.24
C THR A 232 -8.38 -12.46 13.66
N LEU A 233 -8.23 -11.32 14.34
CA LEU A 233 -8.67 -11.14 15.73
C LEU A 233 -10.11 -10.62 15.82
N ALA A 234 -10.77 -10.30 14.70
CA ALA A 234 -12.09 -9.67 14.65
C ALA A 234 -12.17 -8.38 15.47
N ILE A 235 -11.15 -7.51 15.37
CA ILE A 235 -11.01 -6.28 16.13
C ILE A 235 -10.89 -5.11 15.18
N ASP A 236 -11.77 -4.11 15.35
CA ASP A 236 -11.62 -2.84 14.65
C ASP A 236 -10.45 -2.04 15.25
N ARG A 237 -9.35 -1.93 14.49
CA ARG A 237 -8.15 -1.20 14.89
C ARG A 237 -8.35 0.31 15.04
N GLN A 238 -9.46 0.86 14.53
CA GLN A 238 -9.78 2.28 14.66
C GLN A 238 -10.60 2.57 15.93
N ASN A 239 -11.03 1.54 16.64
CA ASN A 239 -11.78 1.70 17.88
C ASN A 239 -10.83 1.72 19.09
N PRO A 240 -10.57 2.91 19.70
CA PRO A 240 -9.62 3.04 20.81
C PRO A 240 -10.02 2.24 22.05
N LYS A 241 -11.28 1.83 22.16
CA LYS A 241 -11.74 0.97 23.28
C LYS A 241 -11.22 -0.47 23.16
N LEU A 242 -10.72 -0.86 21.99
CA LEU A 242 -10.22 -2.20 21.70
C LEU A 242 -8.70 -2.27 21.63
N ASP A 243 -7.97 -1.17 21.87
CA ASP A 243 -6.50 -1.13 21.78
C ASP A 243 -5.82 -2.20 22.63
N ALA A 244 -6.37 -2.49 23.83
CA ALA A 244 -5.84 -3.52 24.72
C ALA A 244 -5.98 -4.96 24.18
N PHE A 245 -6.83 -5.18 23.18
CA PHE A 245 -7.07 -6.47 22.55
C PHE A 245 -6.37 -6.60 21.19
N TYR A 246 -5.94 -5.47 20.60
CA TYR A 246 -5.27 -5.45 19.31
C TYR A 246 -3.78 -5.75 19.49
N ASP A 247 -3.39 -6.99 19.21
CA ASP A 247 -1.99 -7.43 19.29
C ASP A 247 -1.48 -7.91 17.92
N PRO A 248 -0.65 -7.11 17.20
CA PRO A 248 -0.07 -7.51 15.93
C PRO A 248 0.96 -8.64 16.07
N HIS A 249 1.40 -8.97 17.29
CA HIS A 249 2.29 -10.09 17.60
C HIS A 249 1.54 -11.34 18.07
N HIS A 250 0.21 -11.33 17.99
CA HIS A 250 -0.60 -12.48 18.39
C HIS A 250 -0.15 -13.75 17.68
N PRO A 251 0.01 -14.89 18.39
CA PRO A 251 0.53 -16.13 17.81
C PRO A 251 -0.20 -16.61 16.55
N ALA A 252 -1.50 -16.36 16.43
CA ALA A 252 -2.26 -16.70 15.22
C ALA A 252 -1.79 -15.87 14.02
N VAL A 253 -1.57 -14.55 14.19
CA VAL A 253 -1.10 -13.67 13.13
C VAL A 253 0.32 -14.08 12.70
N LEU A 254 1.22 -14.33 13.65
CA LEU A 254 2.59 -14.75 13.35
C LEU A 254 2.63 -16.09 12.59
N ARG A 255 1.77 -17.07 12.95
CA ARG A 255 1.66 -18.34 12.21
C ARG A 255 1.13 -18.12 10.79
N MET A 256 0.18 -17.21 10.60
CA MET A 256 -0.32 -16.87 9.27
C MET A 256 0.78 -16.24 8.41
N ILE A 257 1.56 -15.30 8.97
CA ILE A 257 2.70 -14.69 8.27
C ILE A 257 3.72 -15.77 7.88
N GLN A 258 4.06 -16.67 8.79
CA GLN A 258 4.98 -17.78 8.52
C GLN A 258 4.47 -18.64 7.35
N MET A 259 3.21 -19.06 7.37
CA MET A 259 2.59 -19.85 6.30
C MET A 259 2.69 -19.15 4.94
N VAL A 260 2.39 -17.85 4.90
CA VAL A 260 2.48 -17.04 3.66
C VAL A 260 3.92 -17.01 3.14
N VAL A 261 4.90 -16.78 4.01
CA VAL A 261 6.32 -16.75 3.63
C VAL A 261 6.79 -18.10 3.08
N GLU A 262 6.43 -19.18 3.75
CA GLU A 262 6.77 -20.55 3.31
C GLU A 262 6.15 -20.87 1.95
N ASN A 263 4.88 -20.51 1.72
CA ASN A 263 4.20 -20.75 0.45
C ASN A 263 4.71 -19.86 -0.68
N ALA A 264 5.10 -18.62 -0.38
CA ALA A 264 5.67 -17.70 -1.37
C ALA A 264 7.07 -18.13 -1.86
N HIS A 265 7.80 -18.91 -1.08
CA HIS A 265 9.17 -19.35 -1.40
C HIS A 265 9.25 -20.74 -2.03
N LYS A 266 8.12 -21.45 -2.22
CA LYS A 266 8.04 -22.70 -2.97
C LYS A 266 8.17 -22.48 -4.47
#